data_a291b2ba76c219b926737a147d386aaf
#
_entry.id   a291b2ba76c219b926737a147d386aaf
#
_cell.length_a   1.000
_cell.length_b   1.000
_cell.length_c   1.000
_cell.angle_alpha   90.00
_cell.angle_beta   90.00
_cell.angle_gamma   90.00
#
_symmetry.space_group_name_H-M   'P 1'
#
loop_
_entity.id
_entity.type
_entity.pdbx_description
1 polymer ?
#
loop_
_entity_poly.entity_id
_entity_poly.type
_entity_poly.pdbx_seq_one_letter_code
_entity_poly.pdbx_strand_id
1 'polypeptide(L)'
;MEQKEYANTVGGQANYALPTNYLQMREFRLNTDPTVSMQYVSPEIYEAWNLGQGEPKFYTIIANEIRIGPVPGGVYEMEMLFWRKFPSLSASTPTNWMLQNSPDIYLYGSLMEMEPFIQNDERTALWAAGYDRAVQTLQLQDDKDRHSGSALTVQN
;
A
#
# COMPACT_ATOMS: atom_id res chain seq x y z
N MET A 1 -2.58 -1.25 -5.00
CA MET A 1 -1.73 -2.39 -5.42
C MET A 1 -0.93 -2.87 -4.23
N GLU A 2 -0.99 -4.16 -3.93
CA GLU A 2 -0.20 -4.78 -2.87
C GLU A 2 1.25 -4.99 -3.29
N GLN A 3 2.18 -4.76 -2.39
CA GLN A 3 3.59 -5.04 -2.58
C GLN A 3 4.18 -5.65 -1.31
N LYS A 4 5.10 -6.59 -1.52
CA LYS A 4 5.90 -7.19 -0.47
C LYS A 4 7.36 -6.74 -0.64
N GLU A 5 7.97 -6.27 0.44
CA GLU A 5 9.38 -5.92 0.49
C GLU A 5 10.07 -6.56 1.69
N TYR A 6 11.34 -6.84 1.52
CA TYR A 6 12.22 -7.39 2.56
C TYR A 6 13.36 -6.43 2.84
N ALA A 7 13.69 -6.28 4.10
CA ALA A 7 14.85 -5.51 4.54
C ALA A 7 15.46 -6.13 5.80
N ASN A 8 16.72 -5.87 6.05
CA ASN A 8 17.37 -6.34 7.26
C ASN A 8 17.48 -5.21 8.29
N THR A 9 17.27 -5.53 9.56
CA THR A 9 17.58 -4.62 10.65
C THR A 9 19.09 -4.47 10.82
N VAL A 10 19.48 -3.35 11.39
CA VAL A 10 20.86 -3.09 11.84
C VAL A 10 20.84 -3.00 13.35
N GLY A 11 21.73 -3.72 14.02
CA GLY A 11 21.84 -3.67 15.47
C GLY A 11 22.07 -2.24 15.98
N GLY A 12 21.26 -1.82 16.94
CA GLY A 12 21.30 -0.46 17.48
C GLY A 12 20.54 0.61 16.68
N GLN A 13 19.91 0.25 15.55
CA GLN A 13 19.13 1.19 14.73
C GLN A 13 17.63 0.88 14.85
N ALA A 14 16.85 1.87 15.31
CA ALA A 14 15.39 1.74 15.43
C ALA A 14 14.62 2.34 14.25
N ASN A 15 15.21 3.29 13.52
CA ASN A 15 14.55 4.07 12.48
C ASN A 15 14.94 3.59 11.08
N TYR A 16 13.93 3.37 10.24
CA TYR A 16 14.09 2.94 8.85
C TYR A 16 13.20 3.79 7.94
N ALA A 17 13.67 4.08 6.73
CA ALA A 17 12.85 4.76 5.74
C ALA A 17 11.68 3.86 5.29
N LEU A 18 10.51 4.46 5.09
CA LEU A 18 9.40 3.77 4.45
C LEU A 18 9.73 3.46 2.99
N PRO A 19 9.17 2.37 2.44
CA PRO A 19 9.29 2.05 1.02
C PRO A 19 8.79 3.17 0.12
N THR A 20 9.37 3.28 -1.07
CA THR A 20 8.95 4.25 -2.09
C THR A 20 7.50 3.99 -2.49
N ASN A 21 6.70 5.05 -2.56
CA ASN A 21 5.26 4.97 -2.87
C ASN A 21 4.41 4.22 -1.82
N TYR A 22 4.91 4.08 -0.60
CA TYR A 22 4.13 3.56 0.52
C TYR A 22 2.82 4.33 0.70
N LEU A 23 1.73 3.61 0.94
CA LEU A 23 0.42 4.18 1.24
C LEU A 23 -0.09 3.73 2.60
N GLN A 24 -0.12 2.42 2.85
CA GLN A 24 -0.64 1.85 4.09
C GLN A 24 -0.03 0.47 4.35
N MET A 25 0.38 0.22 5.59
CA MET A 25 0.84 -1.10 6.04
C MET A 25 -0.36 -2.05 6.16
N ARG A 26 -0.20 -3.25 5.64
CA ARG A 26 -1.13 -4.36 5.86
C ARG A 26 -0.60 -5.33 6.91
N GLU A 27 0.63 -5.72 6.76
CA GLU A 27 1.30 -6.64 7.65
C GLU A 27 2.78 -6.28 7.75
N PHE A 28 3.32 -6.36 8.95
CA PHE A 28 4.74 -6.20 9.21
C PHE A 28 5.19 -7.30 10.16
N ARG A 29 6.20 -8.06 9.75
CA ARG A 29 6.72 -9.17 10.54
C ARG A 29 8.23 -9.31 10.44
N LEU A 30 8.81 -9.99 11.41
CA LEU A 30 10.19 -10.47 11.37
C LEU A 30 10.17 -11.93 10.94
N ASN A 31 11.00 -12.29 9.98
CA ASN A 31 11.21 -13.68 9.54
C ASN A 31 12.21 -14.37 10.47
N THR A 32 11.83 -14.52 11.74
CA THR A 32 12.55 -15.28 12.75
C THR A 32 11.93 -16.67 12.90
N ASP A 33 12.55 -17.56 13.65
CA ASP A 33 11.98 -18.84 14.00
C ASP A 33 11.71 -18.89 15.51
N PRO A 34 10.43 -18.80 15.95
CA PRO A 34 9.20 -18.57 15.17
C PRO A 34 9.08 -17.15 14.59
N THR A 35 8.31 -17.00 13.50
CA THR A 35 8.00 -15.70 12.91
C THR A 35 7.27 -14.79 13.89
N VAL A 36 7.72 -13.54 14.03
CA VAL A 36 7.12 -12.55 14.93
C VAL A 36 6.33 -11.52 14.13
N SER A 37 5.01 -11.47 14.34
CA SER A 37 4.16 -10.40 13.82
C SER A 37 4.35 -9.14 14.67
N MET A 38 4.71 -8.03 14.03
CA MET A 38 4.92 -6.76 14.73
C MET A 38 3.60 -6.01 14.89
N GLN A 39 3.38 -5.48 16.10
CA GLN A 39 2.16 -4.74 16.42
C GLN A 39 2.37 -3.25 16.21
N TYR A 40 1.40 -2.61 15.56
CA TYR A 40 1.38 -1.15 15.47
C TYR A 40 1.01 -0.54 16.82
N VAL A 41 1.76 0.46 17.23
CA VAL A 41 1.45 1.30 18.40
C VAL A 41 1.45 2.77 18.00
N SER A 42 0.64 3.59 18.68
CA SER A 42 0.64 5.02 18.38
C SER A 42 1.99 5.65 18.74
N PRO A 43 2.38 6.74 18.05
CA PRO A 43 3.63 7.44 18.35
C PRO A 43 3.77 7.83 19.83
N GLU A 44 2.68 8.27 20.45
CA GLU A 44 2.66 8.67 21.87
C GLU A 44 3.00 7.50 22.80
N ILE A 45 2.41 6.32 22.54
CA ILE A 45 2.68 5.09 23.31
C ILE A 45 4.12 4.64 23.07
N TYR A 46 4.58 4.67 21.82
CA TYR A 46 5.95 4.28 21.47
C TYR A 46 7.00 5.15 22.19
N GLU A 47 6.82 6.47 22.20
CA GLU A 47 7.72 7.41 22.88
C GLU A 47 7.67 7.29 24.42
N ALA A 48 6.51 6.92 24.97
CA ALA A 48 6.36 6.70 26.42
C ALA A 48 7.06 5.42 26.91
N TRP A 49 7.29 4.46 26.01
CA TRP A 49 7.95 3.22 26.34
C TRP A 49 9.46 3.35 26.24
N ASN A 50 10.17 3.14 27.35
CA ASN A 50 11.63 3.03 27.34
C ASN A 50 12.02 1.62 26.89
N LEU A 51 11.91 1.39 25.59
CA LEU A 51 12.20 0.10 24.96
C LEU A 51 13.72 -0.05 24.84
N GLY A 52 14.31 -0.89 25.69
CA GLY A 52 15.73 -1.27 25.63
C GLY A 52 16.10 -1.95 24.30
N GLN A 53 17.24 -2.62 24.26
CA GLN A 53 17.64 -3.43 23.12
C GLN A 53 17.03 -4.84 23.21
N GLY A 54 16.65 -5.39 22.06
CA GLY A 54 16.09 -6.74 21.98
C GLY A 54 15.54 -7.08 20.61
N GLU A 55 14.73 -8.12 20.56
CA GLU A 55 13.97 -8.49 19.38
C GLU A 55 12.79 -7.52 19.21
N PRO A 56 12.65 -6.84 18.05
CA PRO A 56 11.55 -5.93 17.80
C PRO A 56 10.19 -6.64 17.81
N LYS A 57 9.20 -6.04 18.45
CA LYS A 57 7.82 -6.55 18.55
C LYS A 57 6.76 -5.52 18.18
N PHE A 58 7.14 -4.25 18.22
CA PHE A 58 6.25 -3.12 17.97
C PHE A 58 6.83 -2.22 16.92
N TYR A 59 5.95 -1.53 16.22
CA TYR A 59 6.35 -0.47 15.29
C TYR A 59 5.39 0.70 15.34
N THR A 60 5.90 1.85 14.97
CA THR A 60 5.11 3.05 14.70
C THR A 60 5.59 3.72 13.43
N ILE A 61 4.75 4.56 12.84
CA ILE A 61 5.09 5.33 11.65
C ILE A 61 5.00 6.81 12.02
N ILE A 62 6.10 7.53 11.87
CA ILE A 62 6.18 8.96 12.14
C ILE A 62 6.76 9.63 10.90
N ALA A 63 5.99 10.55 10.33
CA ALA A 63 6.34 11.21 9.08
C ALA A 63 6.60 10.19 7.95
N ASN A 64 7.82 10.07 7.47
CA ASN A 64 8.20 9.15 6.39
C ASN A 64 9.15 8.03 6.88
N GLU A 65 9.14 7.75 8.18
CA GLU A 65 9.98 6.74 8.82
C GLU A 65 9.13 5.74 9.57
N ILE A 66 9.57 4.48 9.54
CA ILE A 66 9.08 3.42 10.41
C ILE A 66 10.07 3.28 11.58
N ARG A 67 9.56 3.31 12.80
CA ARG A 67 10.34 3.07 14.01
C ARG A 67 9.93 1.75 14.63
N ILE A 68 10.89 0.93 14.94
CA ILE A 68 10.69 -0.40 15.50
C ILE A 68 11.22 -0.47 16.93
N GLY A 69 10.53 -1.22 17.76
CA GLY A 69 10.91 -1.38 19.16
C GLY A 69 10.60 -2.77 19.72
N PRO A 70 11.38 -3.25 20.67
CA PRO A 70 12.69 -2.78 21.16
C PRO A 70 13.71 -2.49 20.07
N VAL A 71 14.74 -1.66 20.38
CA VAL A 71 15.83 -1.39 19.42
C VAL A 71 16.49 -2.72 19.05
N PRO A 72 16.64 -3.06 17.76
CA PRO A 72 17.21 -4.32 17.35
C PRO A 72 18.56 -4.59 18.00
N GLY A 73 18.70 -5.73 18.68
CA GLY A 73 19.98 -6.18 19.24
C GLY A 73 20.87 -6.86 18.20
N GLY A 74 20.37 -7.14 16.99
CA GLY A 74 21.05 -7.85 15.93
C GLY A 74 20.42 -7.61 14.58
N VAL A 75 20.79 -8.47 13.63
CA VAL A 75 20.24 -8.45 12.26
C VAL A 75 19.04 -9.41 12.21
N TYR A 76 17.88 -8.88 11.89
CA TYR A 76 16.65 -9.64 11.67
C TYR A 76 16.11 -9.27 10.28
N GLU A 77 15.63 -10.25 9.53
CA GLU A 77 14.96 -9.98 8.27
C GLU A 77 13.53 -9.49 8.55
N MET A 78 13.23 -8.28 8.07
CA MET A 78 11.90 -7.68 8.11
C MET A 78 11.16 -7.98 6.81
N GLU A 79 9.90 -8.38 6.91
CA GLU A 79 8.99 -8.53 5.80
C GLU A 79 7.83 -7.54 5.97
N MET A 80 7.64 -6.67 4.99
CA MET A 80 6.56 -5.68 4.95
C MET A 80 5.62 -5.99 3.80
N LEU A 81 4.34 -6.16 4.09
CA LEU A 81 3.25 -6.22 3.13
C LEU A 81 2.45 -4.92 3.23
N PHE A 82 2.40 -4.15 2.16
CA PHE A 82 1.79 -2.83 2.18
C PHE A 82 1.09 -2.47 0.86
N TRP A 83 0.17 -1.52 0.95
CA TRP A 83 -0.40 -0.87 -0.21
C TRP A 83 0.52 0.22 -0.71
N ARG A 84 0.77 0.24 -2.02
CA ARG A 84 1.55 1.30 -2.66
C ARG A 84 0.70 2.13 -3.61
N LYS A 85 1.08 3.39 -3.78
CA LYS A 85 0.55 4.26 -4.83
C LYS A 85 1.03 3.78 -6.19
N PHE A 86 0.22 4.01 -7.22
CA PHE A 86 0.68 3.85 -8.59
C PHE A 86 1.73 4.91 -8.92
N PRO A 87 2.79 4.55 -9.67
CA PRO A 87 3.70 5.54 -10.20
C PRO A 87 2.94 6.56 -11.05
N SER A 88 3.23 7.85 -10.82
CA SER A 88 2.66 8.92 -11.66
C SER A 88 3.17 8.79 -13.09
N LEU A 89 2.29 9.06 -14.06
CA LEU A 89 2.70 9.12 -15.45
C LEU A 89 3.60 10.34 -15.68
N SER A 90 4.72 10.15 -16.34
CA SER A 90 5.69 11.18 -16.67
C SER A 90 6.44 10.82 -17.95
N ALA A 91 7.25 11.73 -18.48
CA ALA A 91 8.09 11.43 -19.64
C ALA A 91 9.07 10.24 -19.39
N SER A 92 9.54 10.07 -18.15
CA SER A 92 10.40 8.95 -17.74
C SER A 92 9.62 7.68 -17.38
N THR A 93 8.33 7.80 -17.08
CA THR A 93 7.43 6.69 -16.73
C THR A 93 6.14 6.84 -17.55
N PRO A 94 6.18 6.56 -18.87
CA PRO A 94 5.06 6.81 -19.77
C PRO A 94 3.91 5.83 -19.59
N THR A 95 4.11 4.74 -18.87
CA THR A 95 3.11 3.70 -18.61
C THR A 95 3.11 3.28 -17.15
N ASN A 96 1.94 2.90 -16.66
CA ASN A 96 1.79 2.24 -15.37
C ASN A 96 0.75 1.12 -15.48
N TRP A 97 0.63 0.29 -14.44
CA TRP A 97 -0.29 -0.85 -14.42
C TRP A 97 -1.75 -0.44 -14.72
N MET A 98 -2.20 0.69 -14.20
CA MET A 98 -3.58 1.15 -14.40
C MET A 98 -3.82 1.53 -15.87
N LEU A 99 -2.88 2.24 -16.50
CA LEU A 99 -3.00 2.58 -17.93
C LEU A 99 -3.00 1.34 -18.83
N GLN A 100 -2.25 0.30 -18.45
CA GLN A 100 -2.17 -0.94 -19.23
C GLN A 100 -3.43 -1.80 -19.10
N ASN A 101 -4.06 -1.85 -17.90
CA ASN A 101 -5.19 -2.74 -17.62
C ASN A 101 -6.54 -2.04 -17.72
N SER A 102 -6.62 -0.75 -17.49
CA SER A 102 -7.87 0.03 -17.49
C SER A 102 -7.62 1.45 -18.01
N PRO A 103 -7.26 1.62 -19.30
CA PRO A 103 -6.98 2.94 -19.89
C PRO A 103 -8.22 3.85 -19.84
N ASP A 104 -9.41 3.28 -19.83
CA ASP A 104 -10.68 4.00 -19.79
C ASP A 104 -10.82 4.88 -18.53
N ILE A 105 -10.22 4.49 -17.41
CA ILE A 105 -10.20 5.31 -16.19
C ILE A 105 -9.48 6.63 -16.43
N TYR A 106 -8.33 6.59 -17.10
CA TYR A 106 -7.61 7.81 -17.45
C TYR A 106 -8.35 8.64 -18.49
N LEU A 107 -8.93 7.98 -19.50
CA LEU A 107 -9.68 8.67 -20.56
C LEU A 107 -10.89 9.42 -19.97
N TYR A 108 -11.79 8.71 -19.30
CA TYR A 108 -12.99 9.35 -18.76
C TYR A 108 -12.70 10.30 -17.60
N GLY A 109 -11.72 9.99 -16.75
CA GLY A 109 -11.27 10.91 -15.70
C GLY A 109 -10.74 12.22 -16.29
N SER A 110 -9.92 12.17 -17.35
CA SER A 110 -9.41 13.37 -18.03
C SER A 110 -10.53 14.18 -18.67
N LEU A 111 -11.51 13.52 -19.29
CA LEU A 111 -12.66 14.20 -19.92
C LEU A 111 -13.54 14.90 -18.87
N MET A 112 -13.75 14.29 -17.70
CA MET A 112 -14.47 14.92 -16.59
C MET A 112 -13.75 16.17 -16.06
N GLU A 113 -12.42 16.11 -15.92
CA GLU A 113 -11.61 17.24 -15.46
C GLU A 113 -11.52 18.37 -16.49
N MET A 114 -11.83 18.09 -17.76
CA MET A 114 -11.90 19.11 -18.82
C MET A 114 -13.19 19.92 -18.81
N GLU A 115 -14.25 19.45 -18.15
CA GLU A 115 -15.58 20.09 -18.15
C GLU A 115 -15.55 21.59 -17.80
N PRO A 116 -14.82 22.05 -16.76
CA PRO A 116 -14.75 23.47 -16.43
C PRO A 116 -14.18 24.35 -17.55
N PHE A 117 -13.38 23.77 -18.46
CA PHE A 117 -12.77 24.49 -19.59
C PHE A 117 -13.66 24.52 -20.84
N ILE A 118 -14.51 23.50 -21.00
CA ILE A 118 -15.38 23.35 -22.20
C ILE A 118 -16.72 24.07 -22.00
N GLN A 119 -17.06 24.40 -20.76
CA GLN A 119 -18.29 25.08 -20.34
C GLN A 119 -19.59 24.38 -20.80
N ASN A 120 -20.18 23.59 -19.90
CA ASN A 120 -21.53 22.99 -20.06
C ASN A 120 -21.63 21.94 -21.20
N ASP A 121 -20.74 20.96 -21.24
CA ASP A 121 -20.90 19.85 -22.16
C ASP A 121 -21.95 18.85 -21.61
N GLU A 122 -23.03 18.62 -22.35
CA GLU A 122 -24.11 17.68 -22.00
C GLU A 122 -23.58 16.23 -21.86
N ARG A 123 -22.38 15.94 -22.38
CA ARG A 123 -21.73 14.61 -22.31
C ARG A 123 -21.05 14.34 -20.97
N THR A 124 -20.95 15.30 -20.07
CA THR A 124 -20.31 15.12 -18.75
C THR A 124 -20.93 13.96 -17.97
N ALA A 125 -22.25 13.81 -18.00
CA ALA A 125 -22.93 12.69 -17.37
C ALA A 125 -22.56 11.32 -18.00
N LEU A 126 -22.33 11.28 -19.31
CA LEU A 126 -21.88 10.08 -20.01
C LEU A 126 -20.46 9.71 -19.63
N TRP A 127 -19.55 10.70 -19.49
CA TRP A 127 -18.19 10.47 -19.06
C TRP A 127 -18.12 9.99 -17.62
N ALA A 128 -18.92 10.55 -16.70
CA ALA A 128 -19.05 10.09 -15.34
C ALA A 128 -19.51 8.62 -15.26
N ALA A 129 -20.55 8.28 -16.01
CA ALA A 129 -21.04 6.90 -16.10
C ALA A 129 -19.99 5.93 -16.71
N GLY A 130 -19.21 6.40 -17.67
CA GLY A 130 -18.08 5.65 -18.24
C GLY A 130 -16.98 5.40 -17.24
N TYR A 131 -16.61 6.42 -16.47
CA TYR A 131 -15.63 6.33 -15.40
C TYR A 131 -16.06 5.33 -14.32
N ASP A 132 -17.28 5.46 -13.80
CA ASP A 132 -17.82 4.57 -12.77
C ASP A 132 -17.83 3.11 -13.23
N ARG A 133 -18.23 2.86 -14.48
CA ARG A 133 -18.19 1.52 -15.06
C ARG A 133 -16.77 0.96 -15.13
N ALA A 134 -15.81 1.75 -15.57
CA ALA A 134 -14.42 1.34 -15.65
C ALA A 134 -13.85 1.00 -14.25
N VAL A 135 -14.14 1.81 -13.23
CA VAL A 135 -13.75 1.57 -11.84
C VAL A 135 -14.39 0.29 -11.30
N GLN A 136 -15.70 0.10 -11.51
CA GLN A 136 -16.41 -1.12 -11.08
C GLN A 136 -15.84 -2.38 -11.73
N THR A 137 -15.53 -2.32 -13.03
CA THR A 137 -14.91 -3.45 -13.75
C THR A 137 -13.56 -3.81 -13.14
N LEU A 138 -12.74 -2.81 -12.81
CA LEU A 138 -11.44 -3.02 -12.18
C LEU A 138 -11.58 -3.63 -10.78
N GLN A 139 -12.54 -3.16 -9.98
CA GLN A 139 -12.82 -3.70 -8.65
C GLN A 139 -13.26 -5.17 -8.71
N LEU A 140 -14.16 -5.50 -9.63
CA LEU A 140 -14.61 -6.88 -9.82
C LEU A 140 -13.47 -7.81 -10.27
N GLN A 141 -12.52 -7.29 -11.06
CA GLN A 141 -11.34 -8.05 -11.46
C GLN A 141 -10.40 -8.29 -10.27
N ASP A 142 -10.13 -7.26 -9.47
CA ASP A 142 -9.30 -7.37 -8.27
C ASP A 142 -9.90 -8.37 -7.25
N ASP A 143 -11.22 -8.35 -7.08
CA ASP A 143 -11.93 -9.29 -6.21
C ASP A 143 -11.84 -10.73 -6.72
N LYS A 144 -11.97 -10.94 -8.02
CA LYS A 144 -11.80 -12.28 -8.63
C LYS A 144 -10.37 -12.79 -8.46
N ASP A 145 -9.37 -11.95 -8.68
CA ASP A 145 -7.97 -12.32 -8.56
C ASP A 145 -7.60 -12.69 -7.12
N ARG A 146 -8.17 -11.99 -6.14
CA ARG A 146 -7.99 -12.31 -4.71
C ARG A 146 -8.61 -13.63 -4.29
N HIS A 147 -9.71 -14.02 -4.91
CA HIS A 147 -10.44 -15.24 -4.55
C HIS A 147 -10.17 -16.41 -5.51
N SER A 148 -9.35 -16.22 -6.54
CA SER A 148 -9.09 -17.22 -7.58
C SER A 148 -8.37 -18.50 -7.10
N GLY A 149 -7.94 -18.56 -5.85
CA GLY A 149 -7.30 -19.74 -5.23
C GLY A 149 -8.06 -20.31 -4.04
N SER A 150 -9.19 -19.72 -3.62
CA SER A 150 -9.95 -20.26 -2.49
C SER A 150 -10.88 -21.38 -2.94
N ALA A 151 -10.78 -22.56 -2.32
CA ALA A 151 -11.76 -23.61 -2.46
C ALA A 151 -13.13 -23.08 -2.00
N LEU A 152 -14.15 -23.18 -2.86
CA LEU A 152 -15.53 -22.87 -2.49
C LEU A 152 -15.97 -23.87 -1.43
N THR A 153 -15.92 -23.50 -0.16
CA THR A 153 -16.57 -24.25 0.92
C THR A 153 -18.06 -23.94 0.87
N VAL A 154 -18.83 -24.86 0.32
CA VAL A 154 -20.30 -24.83 0.47
C VAL A 154 -20.59 -25.20 1.92
N GLN A 155 -21.01 -24.22 2.72
CA GLN A 155 -21.61 -24.52 4.02
C GLN A 155 -23.01 -25.08 3.78
N ASN A 156 -23.21 -26.35 4.13
CA ASN A 156 -24.52 -26.99 4.23
C ASN A 156 -25.22 -26.54 5.52
#